data_9b683d6f3da12a59adc83a270dff3a27
#
_entry.id   9b683d6f3da12a59adc83a270dff3a27
#
_cell.length_a   1.000
_cell.length_b   1.000
_cell.length_c   1.000
_cell.angle_alpha   90.00
_cell.angle_beta   90.00
_cell.angle_gamma   90.00
#
_symmetry.space_group_name_H-M   'P 1'
#
loop_
_entity.id
_entity.type
_entity.pdbx_description
1 polymer ?
#
loop_
_entity_poly.entity_id
_entity_poly.type
_entity_poly.pdbx_seq_one_letter_code
_entity_poly.pdbx_strand_id
1 'polypeptide(L)'
;GIHVHIGSGVDMDHLAQVAGATAAFARIAGPAVKRISAGGGLSTPYRENDPEIDVTAYYEIWDTERRGLEEQFGHPVELEIEPGRFLVAEAGYLLCEIRAIKQMGKNTFYLVDAGFNNLARPILYGAYHPISIAPADGSTNERALQDVVVGGPLCESGDIFTQEEGGFVRPQPLPAAAVGDYLVIECAGAYGFVMSSNYNSKPFTAEVLVSGGKTQCVRERQSLDDLIRGESISNF
;
A
#
# COMPACT_ATOMS: atom_id res chain seq x y z
N GLY A 1 -10.21 -21.70 -18.43
CA GLY A 1 -10.39 -20.25 -18.31
C GLY A 1 -9.27 -19.46 -18.97
N ILE A 2 -9.51 -18.19 -19.16
CA ILE A 2 -8.51 -17.20 -19.59
C ILE A 2 -8.33 -16.21 -18.45
N HIS A 3 -7.10 -15.95 -18.08
CA HIS A 3 -6.72 -15.01 -17.03
C HIS A 3 -5.78 -13.94 -17.57
N VAL A 4 -5.93 -12.74 -17.08
CA VAL A 4 -5.01 -11.62 -17.33
C VAL A 4 -4.72 -10.89 -16.03
N HIS A 5 -3.52 -10.33 -15.90
CA HIS A 5 -3.19 -9.36 -14.86
C HIS A 5 -2.36 -8.24 -15.49
N ILE A 6 -2.96 -7.06 -15.60
CA ILE A 6 -2.39 -5.92 -16.34
C ILE A 6 -1.38 -5.11 -15.49
N GLY A 7 -1.31 -5.33 -14.19
CA GLY A 7 -0.59 -4.50 -13.24
C GLY A 7 -1.54 -3.67 -12.39
N SER A 8 -0.99 -2.90 -11.46
CA SER A 8 -1.80 -2.13 -10.50
C SER A 8 -1.82 -0.64 -10.84
N GLY A 9 -2.98 -0.01 -10.67
CA GLY A 9 -3.14 1.45 -10.81
C GLY A 9 -3.34 1.90 -12.24
N VAL A 10 -4.00 1.11 -13.07
CA VAL A 10 -4.38 1.46 -14.44
C VAL A 10 -5.71 2.21 -14.49
N ASP A 11 -5.87 3.04 -15.51
CA ASP A 11 -7.10 3.79 -15.78
C ASP A 11 -8.19 2.92 -16.45
N MET A 12 -9.40 3.45 -16.49
CA MET A 12 -10.57 2.75 -17.04
C MET A 12 -10.45 2.42 -18.53
N ASP A 13 -9.77 3.26 -19.32
CA ASP A 13 -9.61 3.03 -20.75
C ASP A 13 -8.70 1.82 -21.02
N HIS A 14 -7.61 1.69 -20.27
CA HIS A 14 -6.77 0.50 -20.31
C HIS A 14 -7.51 -0.75 -19.83
N LEU A 15 -8.29 -0.65 -18.77
CA LEU A 15 -9.09 -1.77 -18.28
C LEU A 15 -10.09 -2.26 -19.36
N ALA A 16 -10.73 -1.34 -20.09
CA ALA A 16 -11.63 -1.68 -21.18
C ALA A 16 -10.90 -2.38 -22.35
N GLN A 17 -9.73 -1.88 -22.74
CA GLN A 17 -8.91 -2.50 -23.77
C GLN A 17 -8.52 -3.93 -23.40
N VAL A 18 -8.17 -4.16 -22.13
CA VAL A 18 -7.80 -5.47 -21.60
C VAL A 18 -8.98 -6.44 -21.61
N ALA A 19 -10.17 -5.98 -21.25
CA ALA A 19 -11.40 -6.79 -21.31
C ALA A 19 -11.66 -7.27 -22.76
N GLY A 20 -11.62 -6.34 -23.72
CA GLY A 20 -11.79 -6.67 -25.14
C GLY A 20 -10.73 -7.64 -25.68
N ALA A 21 -9.45 -7.43 -25.32
CA ALA A 21 -8.37 -8.33 -25.72
C ALA A 21 -8.53 -9.72 -25.09
N THR A 22 -8.89 -9.81 -23.83
CA THR A 22 -9.15 -11.07 -23.13
C THR A 22 -10.30 -11.85 -23.79
N ALA A 23 -11.39 -11.16 -24.12
CA ALA A 23 -12.51 -11.76 -24.83
C ALA A 23 -12.13 -12.23 -26.24
N ALA A 24 -11.27 -11.48 -26.94
CA ALA A 24 -10.76 -11.92 -28.25
C ALA A 24 -9.97 -13.24 -28.15
N PHE A 25 -9.08 -13.36 -27.15
CA PHE A 25 -8.36 -14.61 -26.90
C PHE A 25 -9.30 -15.74 -26.48
N ALA A 26 -10.33 -15.46 -25.67
CA ALA A 26 -11.34 -16.45 -25.31
C ALA A 26 -12.09 -16.99 -26.54
N ARG A 27 -12.43 -16.12 -27.50
CA ARG A 27 -13.06 -16.51 -28.77
C ARG A 27 -12.16 -17.44 -29.60
N ILE A 28 -10.85 -17.16 -29.66
CA ILE A 28 -9.85 -18.01 -30.32
C ILE A 28 -9.76 -19.37 -29.62
N ALA A 29 -9.73 -19.40 -28.29
CA ALA A 29 -9.67 -20.64 -27.52
C ALA A 29 -10.97 -21.49 -27.62
N GLY A 30 -12.08 -20.86 -27.97
CA GLY A 30 -13.34 -21.53 -28.30
C GLY A 30 -14.19 -21.93 -27.09
N PRO A 31 -15.27 -22.71 -27.30
CA PRO A 31 -16.32 -22.97 -26.31
C PRO A 31 -15.89 -23.85 -25.11
N ALA A 32 -14.64 -24.30 -25.07
CA ALA A 32 -14.09 -24.94 -23.89
C ALA A 32 -13.82 -23.94 -22.73
N VAL A 33 -13.77 -22.63 -23.03
CA VAL A 33 -13.61 -21.57 -22.03
C VAL A 33 -14.89 -21.44 -21.23
N LYS A 34 -14.79 -21.65 -19.91
CA LYS A 34 -15.89 -21.54 -18.94
C LYS A 34 -15.77 -20.32 -18.03
N ARG A 35 -14.62 -19.64 -18.07
CA ARG A 35 -14.28 -18.57 -17.16
C ARG A 35 -13.33 -17.58 -17.80
N ILE A 36 -13.54 -16.30 -17.54
CA ILE A 36 -12.59 -15.22 -17.78
C ILE A 36 -12.27 -14.53 -16.46
N SER A 37 -10.99 -14.22 -16.24
CA SER A 37 -10.55 -13.52 -15.04
C SER A 37 -9.90 -12.19 -15.45
N ALA A 38 -10.40 -11.13 -14.88
CA ALA A 38 -9.86 -9.79 -15.05
C ALA A 38 -8.56 -9.56 -14.24
N GLY A 39 -8.18 -10.51 -13.35
CA GLY A 39 -7.04 -10.36 -12.48
C GLY A 39 -7.20 -9.20 -11.51
N GLY A 40 -6.07 -8.64 -11.08
CA GLY A 40 -6.02 -7.41 -10.31
C GLY A 40 -5.88 -6.18 -11.21
N GLY A 41 -5.57 -5.04 -10.60
CA GLY A 41 -5.27 -3.80 -11.32
C GLY A 41 -6.12 -2.61 -10.92
N LEU A 42 -7.20 -2.81 -10.16
CA LEU A 42 -7.99 -1.70 -9.64
C LEU A 42 -7.10 -0.73 -8.85
N SER A 43 -7.18 0.55 -9.21
CA SER A 43 -6.40 1.60 -8.56
C SER A 43 -6.95 1.92 -7.17
N THR A 44 -6.07 2.41 -6.32
CA THR A 44 -6.40 3.02 -5.02
C THR A 44 -5.94 4.46 -5.08
N PRO A 45 -6.76 5.44 -4.68
CA PRO A 45 -6.34 6.82 -4.61
C PRO A 45 -5.34 7.00 -3.44
N TYR A 46 -4.12 7.45 -3.76
CA TYR A 46 -3.12 7.82 -2.75
C TYR A 46 -3.03 9.32 -2.54
N ARG A 47 -3.53 10.11 -3.49
CA ARG A 47 -3.56 11.57 -3.42
C ARG A 47 -4.99 12.06 -3.51
N GLU A 48 -5.27 13.20 -2.92
CA GLU A 48 -6.61 13.81 -2.91
C GLU A 48 -7.23 13.95 -4.31
N ASN A 49 -6.41 14.15 -5.33
CA ASN A 49 -6.87 14.32 -6.72
C ASN A 49 -6.72 13.05 -7.57
N ASP A 50 -6.31 11.93 -6.98
CA ASP A 50 -6.29 10.67 -7.71
C ASP A 50 -7.72 10.22 -8.01
N PRO A 51 -8.02 9.74 -9.22
CA PRO A 51 -9.37 9.32 -9.56
C PRO A 51 -9.78 8.07 -8.77
N GLU A 52 -10.96 8.12 -8.19
CA GLU A 52 -11.61 6.92 -7.67
C GLU A 52 -12.10 6.05 -8.84
N ILE A 53 -11.99 4.75 -8.69
CA ILE A 53 -12.48 3.83 -9.70
C ILE A 53 -13.99 3.62 -9.53
N ASP A 54 -14.75 3.80 -10.61
CA ASP A 54 -16.14 3.40 -10.68
C ASP A 54 -16.22 1.87 -10.86
N VAL A 55 -16.43 1.17 -9.75
CA VAL A 55 -16.52 -0.30 -9.76
C VAL A 55 -17.72 -0.82 -10.54
N THR A 56 -18.80 -0.04 -10.66
CA THR A 56 -19.97 -0.41 -11.46
C THR A 56 -19.62 -0.34 -12.94
N ALA A 57 -19.04 0.76 -13.38
CA ALA A 57 -18.58 0.90 -14.75
C ALA A 57 -17.52 -0.16 -15.12
N TYR A 58 -16.60 -0.48 -14.19
CA TYR A 58 -15.64 -1.55 -14.37
C TYR A 58 -16.31 -2.92 -14.55
N TYR A 59 -17.29 -3.24 -13.72
CA TYR A 59 -18.08 -4.48 -13.86
C TYR A 59 -18.80 -4.53 -15.21
N GLU A 60 -19.44 -3.45 -15.66
CA GLU A 60 -20.19 -3.40 -16.93
C GLU A 60 -19.30 -3.65 -18.15
N ILE A 61 -18.05 -3.17 -18.13
CA ILE A 61 -17.06 -3.44 -19.19
C ILE A 61 -16.85 -4.96 -19.34
N TRP A 62 -16.52 -5.62 -18.24
CA TRP A 62 -16.26 -7.06 -18.24
C TRP A 62 -17.51 -7.91 -18.48
N ASP A 63 -18.64 -7.52 -17.91
CA ASP A 63 -19.90 -8.23 -18.08
C ASP A 63 -20.42 -8.14 -19.51
N THR A 64 -20.17 -7.04 -20.21
CA THR A 64 -20.48 -6.91 -21.63
C THR A 64 -19.70 -7.93 -22.46
N GLU A 65 -18.41 -8.08 -22.24
CA GLU A 65 -17.59 -9.08 -22.93
C GLU A 65 -17.99 -10.52 -22.56
N ARG A 66 -18.27 -10.76 -21.26
CA ARG A 66 -18.74 -12.05 -20.77
C ARG A 66 -20.04 -12.48 -21.47
N ARG A 67 -21.04 -11.59 -21.54
CA ARG A 67 -22.32 -11.86 -22.23
C ARG A 67 -22.12 -12.16 -23.70
N GLY A 68 -21.23 -11.43 -24.39
CA GLY A 68 -20.90 -11.71 -25.79
C GLY A 68 -20.25 -13.09 -25.99
N LEU A 69 -19.45 -13.55 -25.02
CA LEU A 69 -18.89 -14.91 -25.04
C LEU A 69 -19.95 -15.97 -24.78
N GLU A 70 -20.88 -15.75 -23.85
CA GLU A 70 -21.99 -16.67 -23.56
C GLU A 70 -22.90 -16.87 -24.79
N GLU A 71 -23.24 -15.77 -25.47
CA GLU A 71 -24.02 -15.84 -26.71
C GLU A 71 -23.31 -16.66 -27.78
N GLN A 72 -22.01 -16.43 -27.96
CA GLN A 72 -21.22 -17.16 -28.98
C GLN A 72 -21.00 -18.63 -28.63
N PHE A 73 -20.78 -18.95 -27.34
CA PHE A 73 -20.43 -20.32 -26.93
C PHE A 73 -21.65 -21.18 -26.60
N GLY A 74 -22.82 -20.57 -26.38
CA GLY A 74 -24.05 -21.26 -26.04
C GLY A 74 -24.09 -21.84 -24.63
N HIS A 75 -23.27 -21.31 -23.71
CA HIS A 75 -23.26 -21.71 -22.29
C HIS A 75 -22.78 -20.57 -21.40
N PRO A 76 -23.06 -20.60 -20.07
CA PRO A 76 -22.58 -19.61 -19.12
C PRO A 76 -21.06 -19.51 -19.07
N VAL A 77 -20.56 -18.27 -18.88
CA VAL A 77 -19.14 -17.95 -18.66
C VAL A 77 -19.04 -17.20 -17.32
N GLU A 78 -18.20 -17.70 -16.42
CA GLU A 78 -17.94 -17.08 -15.13
C GLU A 78 -16.99 -15.89 -15.27
N LEU A 79 -17.20 -14.84 -14.47
CA LEU A 79 -16.32 -13.68 -14.36
C LEU A 79 -15.65 -13.67 -13.00
N GLU A 80 -14.32 -13.50 -12.97
CA GLU A 80 -13.49 -13.42 -11.77
C GLU A 80 -12.65 -12.15 -11.75
N ILE A 81 -12.34 -11.65 -10.54
CA ILE A 81 -11.42 -10.55 -10.29
C ILE A 81 -10.53 -10.86 -9.08
N GLU A 82 -9.37 -10.19 -9.01
CA GLU A 82 -8.37 -10.34 -7.93
C GLU A 82 -7.94 -8.96 -7.40
N PRO A 83 -8.84 -8.15 -6.82
CA PRO A 83 -8.59 -6.75 -6.50
C PRO A 83 -7.84 -6.54 -5.18
N GLY A 84 -6.67 -7.17 -4.99
CA GLY A 84 -5.94 -7.23 -3.72
C GLY A 84 -5.68 -5.88 -3.06
N ARG A 85 -4.95 -4.97 -3.75
CA ARG A 85 -4.63 -3.63 -3.23
C ARG A 85 -5.88 -2.83 -2.91
N PHE A 86 -6.82 -2.81 -3.83
CA PHE A 86 -8.06 -2.05 -3.74
C PHE A 86 -8.87 -2.37 -2.47
N LEU A 87 -8.87 -3.63 -2.04
CA LEU A 87 -9.67 -4.06 -0.89
C LEU A 87 -9.10 -3.63 0.47
N VAL A 88 -7.78 -3.41 0.58
CA VAL A 88 -7.14 -3.30 1.90
C VAL A 88 -6.20 -2.11 2.06
N ALA A 89 -5.79 -1.44 0.99
CA ALA A 89 -4.79 -0.37 1.11
C ALA A 89 -5.24 0.72 2.08
N GLU A 90 -6.43 1.26 1.90
CA GLU A 90 -6.98 2.36 2.70
C GLU A 90 -7.40 1.93 4.11
N ALA A 91 -7.55 0.62 4.35
CA ALA A 91 -7.91 0.09 5.67
C ALA A 91 -6.72 -0.01 6.65
N GLY A 92 -5.50 0.21 6.18
CA GLY A 92 -4.29 0.08 6.99
C GLY A 92 -3.49 1.36 7.14
N TYR A 93 -2.97 1.56 8.35
CA TYR A 93 -2.17 2.71 8.75
C TYR A 93 -0.90 2.23 9.42
N LEU A 94 0.23 2.89 9.15
CA LEU A 94 1.43 2.75 9.95
C LEU A 94 1.52 3.94 10.92
N LEU A 95 1.41 3.64 12.20
CA LEU A 95 1.53 4.63 13.28
C LEU A 95 2.95 4.61 13.83
N CYS A 96 3.59 5.77 13.89
CA CYS A 96 4.92 5.93 14.47
C CYS A 96 5.03 7.21 15.28
N GLU A 97 5.98 7.25 16.22
CA GLU A 97 6.24 8.41 17.06
C GLU A 97 7.38 9.26 16.48
N ILE A 98 7.23 10.57 16.50
CA ILE A 98 8.31 11.53 16.17
C ILE A 98 9.29 11.56 17.32
N ARG A 99 10.49 10.99 17.11
CA ARG A 99 11.55 10.86 18.11
C ARG A 99 12.51 12.05 18.13
N ALA A 100 12.65 12.72 16.99
CA ALA A 100 13.47 13.93 16.89
C ALA A 100 13.00 14.81 15.72
N ILE A 101 13.23 16.10 15.85
CA ILE A 101 13.07 17.09 14.77
C ILE A 101 14.43 17.72 14.51
N LYS A 102 14.88 17.70 13.27
CA LYS A 102 16.20 18.18 12.89
C LYS A 102 16.13 19.10 11.69
N GLN A 103 16.80 20.23 11.78
CA GLN A 103 17.07 21.11 10.64
C GLN A 103 18.40 20.75 10.01
N MET A 104 18.42 20.46 8.71
CA MET A 104 19.66 20.19 7.98
C MET A 104 19.60 20.83 6.60
N GLY A 105 20.44 21.85 6.39
CA GLY A 105 20.37 22.70 5.21
C GLY A 105 19.00 23.39 5.13
N LYS A 106 18.33 23.24 3.99
CA LYS A 106 16.99 23.80 3.77
C LYS A 106 15.84 22.88 4.24
N ASN A 107 16.15 21.64 4.65
CA ASN A 107 15.16 20.65 4.96
C ASN A 107 14.90 20.55 6.46
N THR A 108 13.63 20.45 6.83
CA THR A 108 13.18 20.04 8.18
C THR A 108 12.92 18.54 8.15
N PHE A 109 13.53 17.80 9.07
CA PHE A 109 13.34 16.36 9.21
C PHE A 109 12.49 16.05 10.42
N TYR A 110 11.48 15.19 10.24
CA TYR A 110 10.84 14.45 11.31
C TYR A 110 11.44 13.04 11.31
N LEU A 111 12.17 12.72 12.38
CA LEU A 111 12.78 11.42 12.55
C LEU A 111 11.85 10.56 13.41
N VAL A 112 11.36 9.47 12.85
CA VAL A 112 10.36 8.60 13.48
C VAL A 112 10.95 7.26 13.89
N ASP A 113 10.22 6.47 14.69
CA ASP A 113 10.65 5.15 15.16
C ASP A 113 10.28 4.00 14.21
N ALA A 114 9.59 4.28 13.10
CA ALA A 114 9.37 3.34 12.01
C ALA A 114 10.32 3.63 10.84
N GLY A 115 10.71 2.59 10.11
CA GLY A 115 11.55 2.70 8.92
C GLY A 115 11.02 1.90 7.74
N PHE A 116 11.77 1.83 6.64
CA PHE A 116 11.36 1.05 5.48
C PHE A 116 11.24 -0.45 5.79
N ASN A 117 11.82 -0.92 6.87
CA ASN A 117 11.61 -2.28 7.36
C ASN A 117 10.15 -2.54 7.77
N ASN A 118 9.36 -1.50 8.04
CA ASN A 118 7.93 -1.58 8.34
C ASN A 118 7.06 -1.26 7.11
N LEU A 119 7.51 -0.37 6.23
CA LEU A 119 6.82 0.00 4.99
C LEU A 119 7.85 0.26 3.88
N ALA A 120 8.13 -0.77 3.09
CA ALA A 120 9.18 -0.75 2.08
C ALA A 120 8.82 0.00 0.78
N ARG A 121 7.54 0.27 0.53
CA ARG A 121 7.08 0.82 -0.75
C ARG A 121 7.70 2.17 -1.14
N PRO A 122 7.91 3.14 -0.24
CA PRO A 122 8.58 4.39 -0.60
C PRO A 122 10.01 4.18 -1.11
N ILE A 123 10.81 3.34 -0.46
CA ILE A 123 12.20 3.10 -0.90
C ILE A 123 12.28 2.24 -2.16
N LEU A 124 11.40 1.25 -2.32
CA LEU A 124 11.45 0.33 -3.46
C LEU A 124 10.88 0.92 -4.75
N TYR A 125 9.86 1.75 -4.64
CA TYR A 125 9.06 2.19 -5.78
C TYR A 125 8.88 3.70 -5.85
N GLY A 126 9.43 4.47 -4.92
CA GLY A 126 9.10 5.88 -4.78
C GLY A 126 7.60 6.10 -4.49
N ALA A 127 6.93 5.09 -3.92
CA ALA A 127 5.50 5.14 -3.73
C ALA A 127 5.11 6.22 -2.72
N TYR A 128 4.20 7.09 -3.15
CA TYR A 128 3.60 8.08 -2.25
C TYR A 128 2.63 7.42 -1.29
N HIS A 129 2.66 7.87 -0.05
CA HIS A 129 1.66 7.60 0.97
C HIS A 129 1.23 8.92 1.61
N PRO A 130 -0.08 9.16 1.83
CA PRO A 130 -0.52 10.30 2.62
C PRO A 130 0.03 10.20 4.03
N ILE A 131 0.37 11.34 4.60
CA ILE A 131 0.91 11.42 5.96
C ILE A 131 0.12 12.47 6.73
N SER A 132 -0.34 12.12 7.91
CA SER A 132 -0.98 13.03 8.85
C SER A 132 -0.27 13.03 10.20
N ILE A 133 -0.51 14.08 10.99
CA ILE A 133 0.07 14.26 12.32
C ILE A 133 -1.06 14.19 13.36
N ALA A 134 -0.89 13.33 14.34
CA ALA A 134 -1.77 13.24 15.51
C ALA A 134 -1.01 13.76 16.73
N PRO A 135 -1.39 14.93 17.28
CA PRO A 135 -0.75 15.49 18.47
C PRO A 135 -0.87 14.57 19.67
N ALA A 136 0.22 14.39 20.42
CA ALA A 136 0.26 13.52 21.60
C ALA A 136 -0.67 14.00 22.72
N ASP A 137 -0.96 15.30 22.79
CA ASP A 137 -1.87 15.91 23.76
C ASP A 137 -3.35 15.81 23.36
N GLY A 138 -3.64 15.18 22.20
CA GLY A 138 -5.00 15.06 21.66
C GLY A 138 -5.60 16.37 21.17
N SER A 139 -4.81 17.43 21.01
CA SER A 139 -5.31 18.71 20.50
C SER A 139 -5.73 18.60 19.05
N THR A 140 -6.78 19.33 18.67
CA THR A 140 -7.29 19.43 17.30
C THR A 140 -6.99 20.81 16.68
N ASN A 141 -6.12 21.60 17.30
CA ASN A 141 -5.78 22.92 16.81
C ASN A 141 -5.05 22.82 15.46
N GLU A 142 -5.45 23.66 14.52
CA GLU A 142 -4.74 23.80 13.26
C GLU A 142 -3.30 24.26 13.51
N ARG A 143 -2.35 23.57 12.91
CA ARG A 143 -0.92 23.90 12.96
C ARG A 143 -0.47 24.33 11.57
N ALA A 144 0.46 25.28 11.52
CA ALA A 144 1.02 25.75 10.25
C ALA A 144 1.67 24.60 9.47
N LEU A 145 1.44 24.56 8.16
CA LEU A 145 2.11 23.60 7.28
C LEU A 145 3.56 24.03 7.03
N GLN A 146 4.43 23.05 6.94
CA GLN A 146 5.83 23.24 6.56
C GLN A 146 6.30 22.05 5.73
N ASP A 147 7.27 22.26 4.84
CA ASP A 147 7.87 21.20 4.05
C ASP A 147 8.76 20.32 4.91
N VAL A 148 8.43 19.03 4.99
CA VAL A 148 9.08 18.07 5.88
C VAL A 148 9.56 16.85 5.14
N VAL A 149 10.77 16.41 5.47
CA VAL A 149 11.31 15.10 5.11
C VAL A 149 11.07 14.16 6.29
N VAL A 150 10.43 13.01 6.04
CA VAL A 150 10.21 11.99 7.08
C VAL A 150 11.24 10.88 6.92
N GLY A 151 12.08 10.71 7.95
CA GLY A 151 13.14 9.70 7.98
C GLY A 151 12.96 8.70 9.11
N GLY A 152 13.31 7.44 8.83
CA GLY A 152 13.27 6.36 9.80
C GLY A 152 14.59 6.21 10.60
N PRO A 153 14.69 5.18 11.46
CA PRO A 153 15.80 4.97 12.37
C PRO A 153 16.89 4.02 11.83
N LEU A 154 16.79 3.60 10.57
CA LEU A 154 17.68 2.57 10.05
C LEU A 154 19.04 3.17 9.63
N CYS A 155 20.09 2.36 9.73
CA CYS A 155 21.42 2.72 9.26
C CYS A 155 21.51 2.57 7.73
N GLU A 156 20.67 3.33 7.02
CA GLU A 156 20.53 3.32 5.57
C GLU A 156 20.07 4.71 5.09
N SER A 157 20.79 5.29 4.14
CA SER A 157 20.49 6.64 3.62
C SER A 157 19.14 6.72 2.91
N GLY A 158 18.64 5.60 2.38
CA GLY A 158 17.33 5.49 1.75
C GLY A 158 16.16 5.34 2.72
N ASP A 159 16.39 5.35 4.05
CA ASP A 159 15.31 5.23 5.04
C ASP A 159 14.50 6.53 5.16
N ILE A 160 13.88 6.91 4.06
CA ILE A 160 13.09 8.14 3.87
C ILE A 160 11.71 7.75 3.33
N PHE A 161 10.65 8.13 4.02
CA PHE A 161 9.28 7.90 3.56
C PHE A 161 8.83 8.90 2.48
N THR A 162 9.37 10.12 2.53
CA THR A 162 9.06 11.21 1.60
C THR A 162 10.08 11.27 0.47
N GLN A 163 10.04 10.27 -0.41
CA GLN A 163 10.91 10.19 -1.58
C GLN A 163 10.15 9.76 -2.83
N GLU A 164 10.72 10.02 -3.98
CA GLU A 164 10.26 9.58 -5.30
C GLU A 164 11.13 8.42 -5.81
N GLU A 165 10.70 7.83 -6.92
CA GLU A 165 11.48 6.83 -7.63
C GLU A 165 12.91 7.33 -7.91
N GLY A 166 13.89 6.45 -7.73
CA GLY A 166 15.30 6.80 -7.82
C GLY A 166 15.90 7.35 -6.52
N GLY A 167 15.14 7.40 -5.42
CA GLY A 167 15.63 7.83 -4.10
C GLY A 167 15.73 9.36 -3.94
N PHE A 168 15.09 10.12 -4.82
CA PHE A 168 15.08 11.57 -4.71
C PHE A 168 14.15 12.01 -3.57
N VAL A 169 14.72 12.71 -2.59
CA VAL A 169 13.95 13.24 -1.45
C VAL A 169 12.99 14.31 -1.94
N ARG A 170 11.71 14.14 -1.59
CA ARG A 170 10.64 15.07 -1.89
C ARG A 170 9.90 15.45 -0.60
N PRO A 171 10.19 16.60 0.01
CA PRO A 171 9.47 17.07 1.18
C PRO A 171 7.95 17.11 0.93
N GLN A 172 7.17 16.79 1.95
CA GLN A 172 5.71 16.92 1.94
C GLN A 172 5.28 18.05 2.86
N PRO A 173 4.24 18.82 2.52
CA PRO A 173 3.65 19.82 3.40
C PRO A 173 2.91 19.11 4.54
N LEU A 174 3.49 19.13 5.74
CA LEU A 174 2.92 18.53 6.95
C LEU A 174 2.70 19.59 8.03
N PRO A 175 1.71 19.41 8.93
CA PRO A 175 1.55 20.27 10.10
C PRO A 175 2.82 20.31 10.93
N ALA A 176 3.12 21.48 11.51
CA ALA A 176 4.20 21.62 12.46
C ALA A 176 3.95 20.68 13.65
N ALA A 177 4.94 19.85 13.97
CA ALA A 177 4.84 18.84 15.01
C ALA A 177 5.84 19.05 16.12
N ALA A 178 5.66 18.36 17.24
CA ALA A 178 6.58 18.27 18.35
C ALA A 178 7.13 16.84 18.49
N VAL A 179 8.27 16.71 19.17
CA VAL A 179 8.77 15.39 19.59
C VAL A 179 7.75 14.77 20.53
N GLY A 180 7.40 13.51 20.29
CA GLY A 180 6.34 12.78 20.99
C GLY A 180 4.99 12.81 20.28
N ASP A 181 4.77 13.69 19.29
CA ASP A 181 3.59 13.59 18.42
C ASP A 181 3.66 12.30 17.57
N TYR A 182 2.51 11.83 17.14
CA TYR A 182 2.42 10.67 16.27
C TYR A 182 2.32 11.10 14.81
N LEU A 183 3.02 10.35 13.97
CA LEU A 183 2.94 10.45 12.53
C LEU A 183 2.21 9.21 12.02
N VAL A 184 1.19 9.41 11.21
CA VAL A 184 0.35 8.37 10.64
C VAL A 184 0.60 8.31 9.14
N ILE A 185 1.13 7.18 8.65
CA ILE A 185 1.28 6.92 7.22
C ILE A 185 0.08 6.10 6.78
N GLU A 186 -0.69 6.67 5.87
CA GLU A 186 -1.98 6.15 5.44
C GLU A 186 -1.83 5.19 4.24
N CYS A 187 -2.91 4.52 3.88
CA CYS A 187 -2.95 3.55 2.77
C CYS A 187 -1.88 2.44 2.87
N ALA A 188 -1.52 2.05 4.10
CA ALA A 188 -0.48 1.06 4.36
C ALA A 188 -1.01 -0.39 4.46
N GLY A 189 -2.31 -0.63 4.25
CA GLY A 189 -2.93 -1.95 4.40
C GLY A 189 -2.53 -2.95 3.32
N ALA A 190 -2.15 -2.48 2.13
CA ALA A 190 -1.61 -3.33 1.08
C ALA A 190 -0.09 -3.19 0.99
N TYR A 191 0.62 -4.31 0.99
CA TYR A 191 2.08 -4.37 0.85
C TYR A 191 2.84 -3.58 1.95
N GLY A 192 2.20 -3.33 3.10
CA GLY A 192 2.83 -2.85 4.31
C GLY A 192 3.50 -4.00 5.05
N PHE A 193 2.77 -4.64 5.98
CA PHE A 193 3.32 -5.70 6.82
C PHE A 193 3.91 -6.88 6.02
N VAL A 194 3.27 -7.31 4.92
CA VAL A 194 3.75 -8.46 4.11
C VAL A 194 5.10 -8.23 3.43
N MET A 195 5.53 -6.97 3.28
CA MET A 195 6.85 -6.61 2.77
C MET A 195 7.80 -6.15 3.89
N SER A 196 7.39 -6.24 5.14
CA SER A 196 8.23 -5.92 6.28
C SER A 196 9.42 -6.87 6.38
N SER A 197 10.51 -6.40 6.97
CA SER A 197 11.73 -7.17 7.15
C SER A 197 12.38 -6.89 8.50
N ASN A 198 13.28 -7.76 8.91
CA ASN A 198 14.14 -7.55 10.07
C ASN A 198 15.44 -6.81 9.73
N TYR A 199 15.41 -5.94 8.71
CA TYR A 199 16.58 -5.16 8.34
C TYR A 199 17.13 -4.37 9.53
N ASN A 200 18.46 -4.34 9.68
CA ASN A 200 19.18 -3.81 10.84
C ASN A 200 18.75 -4.43 12.19
N SER A 201 18.34 -5.70 12.18
CA SER A 201 17.85 -6.44 13.35
C SER A 201 16.71 -5.74 14.09
N LYS A 202 15.82 -5.09 13.34
CA LYS A 202 14.60 -4.48 13.89
C LYS A 202 13.48 -5.52 13.96
N PRO A 203 12.80 -5.66 15.10
CA PRO A 203 11.63 -6.52 15.23
C PRO A 203 10.46 -6.02 14.38
N PHE A 204 9.60 -6.95 13.95
CA PHE A 204 8.30 -6.58 13.36
C PHE A 204 7.42 -5.87 14.38
N THR A 205 6.64 -4.90 13.90
CA THR A 205 5.65 -4.19 14.70
C THR A 205 4.46 -5.08 15.07
N ALA A 206 3.72 -4.70 16.10
CA ALA A 206 2.40 -5.28 16.34
C ALA A 206 1.41 -4.86 15.25
N GLU A 207 0.39 -5.68 15.01
CA GLU A 207 -0.79 -5.30 14.23
C GLU A 207 -2.01 -5.22 15.15
N VAL A 208 -2.75 -4.12 15.05
CA VAL A 208 -3.94 -3.85 15.86
C VAL A 208 -5.12 -3.62 14.94
N LEU A 209 -6.14 -4.43 15.10
CA LEU A 209 -7.44 -4.24 14.43
C LEU A 209 -8.27 -3.22 15.21
N VAL A 210 -8.82 -2.25 14.49
CA VAL A 210 -9.78 -1.27 15.02
C VAL A 210 -11.11 -1.43 14.30
N SER A 211 -12.19 -1.71 15.03
CA SER A 211 -13.52 -1.85 14.45
C SER A 211 -14.59 -1.48 15.48
N GLY A 212 -15.55 -0.63 15.09
CA GLY A 212 -16.66 -0.24 15.94
C GLY A 212 -16.22 0.39 17.28
N GLY A 213 -15.13 1.15 17.28
CA GLY A 213 -14.57 1.78 18.49
C GLY A 213 -13.83 0.81 19.43
N LYS A 214 -13.62 -0.44 19.03
CA LYS A 214 -12.86 -1.45 19.78
C LYS A 214 -11.52 -1.70 19.12
N THR A 215 -10.53 -2.05 19.93
CA THR A 215 -9.17 -2.40 19.48
C THR A 215 -8.84 -3.82 19.89
N GLN A 216 -8.14 -4.54 19.04
CA GLN A 216 -7.63 -5.89 19.30
C GLN A 216 -6.24 -6.05 18.69
N CYS A 217 -5.26 -6.48 19.49
CA CYS A 217 -3.99 -6.94 18.96
C CYS A 217 -4.21 -8.26 18.22
N VAL A 218 -4.01 -8.25 16.90
CA VAL A 218 -4.17 -9.43 16.04
C VAL A 218 -2.83 -10.06 15.69
N ARG A 219 -1.73 -9.34 15.93
CA ARG A 219 -0.36 -9.82 15.86
C ARG A 219 0.47 -9.13 16.93
N GLU A 220 1.12 -9.92 17.76
CA GLU A 220 2.06 -9.42 18.76
C GLU A 220 3.31 -8.81 18.11
N ARG A 221 3.92 -7.84 18.78
CA ARG A 221 5.24 -7.33 18.41
C ARG A 221 6.27 -8.43 18.53
N GLN A 222 7.10 -8.59 17.52
CA GLN A 222 8.24 -9.54 17.58
C GLN A 222 9.21 -9.11 18.70
N SER A 223 9.63 -10.07 19.50
CA SER A 223 10.67 -9.89 20.52
C SER A 223 12.08 -9.91 19.92
N LEU A 224 13.09 -9.52 20.68
CA LEU A 224 14.48 -9.66 20.26
C LEU A 224 14.89 -11.15 20.16
N ASP A 225 14.33 -12.02 21.01
CA ASP A 225 14.59 -13.48 20.95
C ASP A 225 14.02 -14.10 19.67
N ASP A 226 12.96 -13.51 19.11
CA ASP A 226 12.42 -13.95 17.82
C ASP A 226 13.39 -13.71 16.65
N LEU A 227 14.25 -12.70 16.75
CA LEU A 227 15.25 -12.39 15.71
C LEU A 227 16.30 -13.50 15.57
N ILE A 228 16.65 -14.14 16.68
CA ILE A 228 17.68 -15.19 16.74
C ILE A 228 17.06 -16.58 16.81
N ARG A 229 15.75 -16.69 16.67
CA ARG A 229 15.05 -17.97 16.68
C ARG A 229 15.58 -18.89 15.58
N GLY A 230 16.07 -20.06 15.96
CA GLY A 230 16.67 -21.05 15.04
C GLY A 230 18.16 -20.87 14.80
N GLU A 231 18.81 -19.88 15.42
CA GLU A 231 20.27 -19.80 15.47
C GLU A 231 20.84 -20.75 16.51
N SER A 232 22.04 -21.24 16.27
CA SER A 232 22.77 -22.06 17.21
C SER A 232 24.23 -21.61 17.30
N ILE A 233 24.79 -21.68 18.51
CA ILE A 233 26.22 -21.39 18.71
C ILE A 233 27.02 -22.60 18.20
N SER A 234 27.95 -22.33 17.29
CA SER A 234 28.91 -23.33 16.82
C SER A 234 29.91 -23.66 17.93
N ASN A 235 30.18 -24.93 18.11
CA ASN A 235 31.17 -25.44 19.08
C ASN A 235 32.54 -25.69 18.42
N PHE A 236 32.92 -24.89 17.44
CA PHE A 236 34.25 -24.94 16.85
C PHE A 236 35.31 -24.33 17.78
#